data_fc5ba5ae38e320fe841d3e36d0ee9e6a
#
_entry.id   fc5ba5ae38e320fe841d3e36d0ee9e6a
#
_cell.length_a   1.000
_cell.length_b   1.000
_cell.length_c   1.000
_cell.angle_alpha   90.00
_cell.angle_beta   90.00
_cell.angle_gamma   90.00
#
_symmetry.space_group_name_H-M   'P 1'
#
loop_
_entity.id
_entity.type
_entity.pdbx_description
1 polymer ?
#
loop_
_entity_poly.entity_id
_entity_poly.type
_entity_poly.pdbx_seq_one_letter_code
_entity_poly.pdbx_strand_id
1 'polypeptide(L)'
;MLPPSIHDMELDLVDGLRVPQLLDQGTCYTYDDIIFHPGYINFAADEVKLGTNVTKNIAIRTPIVSSPMDTVTESNMAIAMAKLGGIGFLHYNSKIEEQVFHARCVKKHRADFLTDPLILQPSSTLFEFDQIRERSKHTFACICEADCIGSKLLGLVTATDHELLKDRSLELGSVMTSVCDLVTAELMEDSESFEKVLIESKKGKLPILNDSGELIAVVTGSTLKKKLINPSPGVPSVSYTHLTLPTIRSV
;
A
#
# COMPACT_ATOMS: atom_id res chain seq x y z
N MET A 1 56.07 -9.44 -2.39
CA MET A 1 55.19 -10.14 -1.47
C MET A 1 54.08 -9.17 -1.13
N LEU A 2 52.88 -9.40 -1.61
CA LEU A 2 51.69 -8.65 -1.20
C LEU A 2 51.35 -9.07 0.22
N PRO A 3 50.89 -8.19 1.13
CA PRO A 3 50.47 -8.58 2.46
C PRO A 3 49.29 -9.54 2.33
N PRO A 4 49.13 -10.51 3.25
CA PRO A 4 48.01 -11.46 3.24
C PRO A 4 46.70 -10.66 3.26
N SER A 5 45.77 -11.12 2.45
CA SER A 5 44.43 -10.50 2.41
C SER A 5 43.81 -10.62 3.81
N ILE A 6 43.10 -9.57 4.22
CA ILE A 6 42.41 -9.48 5.53
C ILE A 6 41.42 -10.68 5.74
N HIS A 7 41.12 -11.42 4.68
CA HIS A 7 40.28 -12.64 4.73
C HIS A 7 40.98 -13.85 5.37
N ASP A 8 42.33 -13.85 5.44
CA ASP A 8 43.12 -14.96 5.99
C ASP A 8 43.52 -14.75 7.44
N MET A 9 43.17 -13.61 8.05
CA MET A 9 43.22 -13.47 9.50
C MET A 9 41.98 -14.15 10.10
N GLU A 10 42.07 -15.46 10.33
CA GLU A 10 41.28 -16.10 11.38
C GLU A 10 41.61 -15.37 12.68
N LEU A 11 40.79 -14.39 13.04
CA LEU A 11 40.68 -13.95 14.42
C LEU A 11 40.16 -15.19 15.18
N ASP A 12 41.07 -15.96 15.76
CA ASP A 12 40.76 -16.87 16.86
C ASP A 12 40.19 -15.99 17.98
N LEU A 13 38.89 -15.77 17.91
CA LEU A 13 38.12 -15.22 19.00
C LEU A 13 38.15 -16.33 20.08
N VAL A 14 39.13 -16.21 20.98
CA VAL A 14 39.30 -17.10 22.15
C VAL A 14 38.07 -17.03 23.06
N ASP A 15 37.20 -16.03 22.85
CA ASP A 15 36.02 -15.77 23.65
C ASP A 15 34.79 -15.59 22.73
N GLY A 16 33.92 -16.61 22.70
CA GLY A 16 32.69 -16.63 21.90
C GLY A 16 32.59 -17.76 20.90
N LEU A 17 31.39 -18.02 20.42
CA LEU A 17 31.07 -19.04 19.42
C LEU A 17 30.55 -18.39 18.13
N ARG A 18 30.87 -18.99 17.00
CA ARG A 18 30.22 -18.61 15.75
C ARG A 18 28.78 -19.09 15.74
N VAL A 19 27.88 -18.32 15.12
CA VAL A 19 26.44 -18.63 15.09
C VAL A 19 26.13 -20.08 14.68
N PRO A 20 26.75 -20.69 13.64
CA PRO A 20 26.54 -22.10 13.34
C PRO A 20 26.93 -23.04 14.48
N GLN A 21 28.05 -22.79 15.13
CA GLN A 21 28.52 -23.59 16.25
C GLN A 21 27.60 -23.48 17.47
N LEU A 22 27.04 -22.29 17.71
CA LEU A 22 26.08 -22.06 18.78
C LEU A 22 24.78 -22.82 18.52
N LEU A 23 24.25 -22.76 17.29
CA LEU A 23 22.98 -23.39 16.92
C LEU A 23 23.08 -24.93 16.79
N ASP A 24 24.26 -25.49 16.51
CA ASP A 24 24.47 -26.93 16.38
C ASP A 24 24.55 -27.65 17.74
N GLN A 25 24.56 -26.92 18.84
CA GLN A 25 24.68 -27.53 20.19
C GLN A 25 23.38 -28.23 20.68
N GLY A 26 22.30 -28.15 19.90
CA GLY A 26 21.01 -28.73 20.25
C GLY A 26 20.30 -28.07 21.45
N THR A 27 20.81 -26.94 21.91
CA THR A 27 20.22 -26.12 22.96
C THR A 27 19.49 -24.94 22.32
N CYS A 28 18.28 -24.65 22.81
CA CYS A 28 17.56 -23.44 22.40
C CYS A 28 17.92 -22.28 23.33
N TYR A 29 18.33 -21.17 22.75
CA TYR A 29 18.68 -19.96 23.48
C TYR A 29 17.61 -18.91 23.29
N THR A 30 17.40 -18.07 24.31
CA THR A 30 16.61 -16.85 24.20
C THR A 30 17.54 -15.66 23.92
N TYR A 31 16.99 -14.51 23.61
CA TYR A 31 17.79 -13.29 23.39
C TYR A 31 18.52 -12.82 24.65
N ASP A 32 18.06 -13.24 25.86
CA ASP A 32 18.71 -12.93 27.14
C ASP A 32 19.96 -13.79 27.40
N ASP A 33 20.07 -14.92 26.70
CA ASP A 33 21.17 -15.87 26.86
C ASP A 33 22.36 -15.55 25.94
N ILE A 34 22.21 -14.63 24.99
CA ILE A 34 23.20 -14.40 23.92
C ILE A 34 23.60 -12.93 23.87
N ILE A 35 24.90 -12.68 23.83
CA ILE A 35 25.48 -11.37 23.58
C ILE A 35 26.21 -11.41 22.24
N PHE A 36 25.86 -10.53 21.31
CA PHE A 36 26.57 -10.36 20.05
C PHE A 36 27.77 -9.42 20.25
N HIS A 37 28.95 -9.94 19.95
CA HIS A 37 30.13 -9.09 19.88
C HIS A 37 30.14 -8.30 18.56
N PRO A 38 30.59 -7.01 18.60
CA PRO A 38 30.76 -6.23 17.38
C PRO A 38 31.81 -6.88 16.47
N GLY A 39 31.48 -7.02 15.18
CA GLY A 39 32.42 -7.45 14.16
C GLY A 39 33.20 -6.27 13.56
N TYR A 40 34.14 -6.59 12.67
CA TYR A 40 34.82 -5.58 11.88
C TYR A 40 33.87 -4.95 10.86
N ILE A 41 33.78 -3.62 10.86
CA ILE A 41 32.92 -2.84 9.96
C ILE A 41 33.82 -2.00 9.05
N ASN A 42 33.71 -2.18 7.73
CA ASN A 42 34.48 -1.46 6.72
C ASN A 42 33.58 -0.78 5.66
N PHE A 43 32.34 -0.55 5.98
CA PHE A 43 31.36 0.09 5.11
C PHE A 43 30.63 1.22 5.83
N ALA A 44 30.13 2.19 5.05
CA ALA A 44 29.34 3.29 5.57
C ALA A 44 27.87 2.87 5.80
N ALA A 45 27.15 3.64 6.63
CA ALA A 45 25.76 3.30 6.99
C ALA A 45 24.80 3.29 5.78
N ASP A 46 25.06 4.10 4.77
CA ASP A 46 24.30 4.19 3.52
C ASP A 46 24.53 3.01 2.58
N GLU A 47 25.64 2.27 2.76
CA GLU A 47 25.93 1.05 2.00
C GLU A 47 25.22 -0.19 2.54
N VAL A 48 24.55 -0.08 3.68
CA VAL A 48 23.87 -1.22 4.32
C VAL A 48 22.66 -1.65 3.51
N LYS A 49 22.66 -2.91 3.07
CA LYS A 49 21.52 -3.53 2.37
C LYS A 49 20.50 -4.04 3.38
N LEU A 50 19.36 -3.36 3.47
CA LEU A 50 18.28 -3.72 4.40
C LEU A 50 17.34 -4.83 3.89
N GLY A 51 17.33 -5.09 2.58
CA GLY A 51 16.47 -6.10 1.98
C GLY A 51 16.77 -7.50 2.51
N THR A 52 15.72 -8.20 2.93
CA THR A 52 15.81 -9.56 3.49
C THR A 52 14.62 -10.42 3.10
N ASN A 53 14.72 -11.73 3.31
CA ASN A 53 13.63 -12.66 3.08
C ASN A 53 12.96 -13.03 4.41
N VAL A 54 11.65 -12.85 4.48
CA VAL A 54 10.81 -13.34 5.60
C VAL A 54 10.55 -14.83 5.46
N THR A 55 10.35 -15.28 4.22
CA THR A 55 10.20 -16.69 3.86
C THR A 55 11.00 -16.99 2.59
N LYS A 56 11.04 -18.25 2.16
CA LYS A 56 11.69 -18.64 0.89
C LYS A 56 11.22 -17.82 -0.32
N ASN A 57 9.96 -17.37 -0.30
CA ASN A 57 9.30 -16.73 -1.45
C ASN A 57 8.90 -15.27 -1.18
N ILE A 58 9.11 -14.76 0.04
CA ILE A 58 8.68 -13.40 0.43
C ILE A 58 9.90 -12.61 0.86
N ALA A 59 10.26 -11.64 0.03
CA ALA A 59 11.29 -10.64 0.32
C ALA A 59 10.64 -9.34 0.81
N ILE A 60 11.28 -8.68 1.77
CA ILE A 60 10.94 -7.34 2.24
C ILE A 60 12.15 -6.43 2.10
N ARG A 61 11.92 -5.14 1.97
CA ARG A 61 13.01 -4.15 1.82
C ARG A 61 13.45 -3.57 3.14
N THR A 62 12.51 -3.36 4.04
CA THR A 62 12.77 -2.94 5.42
C THR A 62 12.62 -4.15 6.31
N PRO A 63 13.65 -4.57 7.06
CA PRO A 63 13.63 -5.80 7.85
C PRO A 63 12.82 -5.63 9.14
N ILE A 64 11.61 -5.10 9.02
CA ILE A 64 10.69 -4.86 10.14
C ILE A 64 9.38 -5.56 9.84
N VAL A 65 8.89 -6.28 10.84
CA VAL A 65 7.66 -7.07 10.78
C VAL A 65 6.76 -6.67 11.95
N SER A 66 5.49 -6.37 11.71
CA SER A 66 4.54 -6.17 12.80
C SER A 66 3.95 -7.51 13.24
N SER A 67 3.98 -7.73 14.55
CA SER A 67 3.53 -8.98 15.19
C SER A 67 2.02 -9.16 15.10
N PRO A 68 1.52 -10.42 15.01
CA PRO A 68 0.10 -10.75 14.98
C PRO A 68 -0.53 -10.62 16.38
N MET A 69 -0.62 -9.40 16.86
CA MET A 69 -1.19 -9.08 18.17
C MET A 69 -2.54 -8.37 17.99
N ASP A 70 -3.49 -8.73 18.83
CA ASP A 70 -4.81 -8.09 18.90
C ASP A 70 -4.67 -6.59 19.11
N THR A 71 -5.50 -5.80 18.44
CA THR A 71 -5.50 -4.33 18.43
C THR A 71 -4.20 -3.67 17.92
N VAL A 72 -3.18 -4.44 17.56
CA VAL A 72 -1.90 -3.93 17.03
C VAL A 72 -1.82 -4.09 15.53
N THR A 73 -1.90 -5.32 15.02
CA THR A 73 -1.78 -5.56 13.57
C THR A 73 -3.11 -5.96 12.96
N GLU A 74 -3.85 -4.96 12.61
CA GLU A 74 -5.06 -5.02 11.77
C GLU A 74 -4.77 -4.45 10.38
N SER A 75 -5.82 -4.24 9.57
CA SER A 75 -5.66 -3.74 8.19
C SER A 75 -4.86 -2.44 8.08
N ASN A 76 -5.08 -1.49 8.98
CA ASN A 76 -4.40 -0.19 8.93
C ASN A 76 -2.88 -0.31 9.18
N MET A 77 -2.49 -1.08 10.20
CA MET A 77 -1.08 -1.33 10.51
C MET A 77 -0.42 -2.15 9.40
N ALA A 78 -1.08 -3.19 8.89
CA ALA A 78 -0.55 -3.99 7.79
C ALA A 78 -0.30 -3.15 6.51
N ILE A 79 -1.23 -2.24 6.20
CA ILE A 79 -1.08 -1.28 5.09
C ILE A 79 0.09 -0.32 5.34
N ALA A 80 0.21 0.21 6.56
CA ALA A 80 1.31 1.12 6.91
C ALA A 80 2.67 0.44 6.80
N MET A 81 2.80 -0.79 7.32
CA MET A 81 4.00 -1.60 7.23
C MET A 81 4.40 -1.88 5.78
N ALA A 82 3.43 -2.26 4.95
CA ALA A 82 3.66 -2.48 3.52
C ALA A 82 4.18 -1.23 2.81
N LYS A 83 3.61 -0.05 3.11
CA LYS A 83 4.07 1.23 2.56
C LYS A 83 5.53 1.56 2.94
N LEU A 84 5.97 1.11 4.10
CA LEU A 84 7.33 1.31 4.59
C LEU A 84 8.31 0.21 4.15
N GLY A 85 7.84 -0.75 3.34
CA GLY A 85 8.68 -1.84 2.83
C GLY A 85 8.81 -3.05 3.76
N GLY A 86 8.13 -3.04 4.90
CA GLY A 86 8.01 -4.17 5.82
C GLY A 86 6.81 -5.07 5.51
N ILE A 87 6.42 -5.90 6.46
CA ILE A 87 5.25 -6.79 6.38
C ILE A 87 4.49 -6.82 7.70
N GLY A 88 3.15 -6.90 7.63
CA GLY A 88 2.30 -7.09 8.78
C GLY A 88 1.64 -8.47 8.78
N PHE A 89 1.59 -9.11 9.95
CA PHE A 89 0.85 -10.34 10.16
C PHE A 89 -0.45 -10.04 10.90
N LEU A 90 -1.59 -10.30 10.27
CA LEU A 90 -2.89 -10.12 10.90
C LEU A 90 -3.05 -11.12 12.05
N HIS A 91 -3.60 -10.65 13.17
CA HIS A 91 -3.87 -11.52 14.32
C HIS A 91 -5.10 -12.41 14.07
N TYR A 92 -5.19 -13.50 14.82
CA TYR A 92 -6.28 -14.48 14.71
C TYR A 92 -7.40 -14.27 15.75
N ASN A 93 -7.19 -13.37 16.72
CA ASN A 93 -8.12 -13.16 17.83
C ASN A 93 -9.32 -12.27 17.42
N SER A 94 -10.02 -12.71 16.40
CA SER A 94 -11.22 -12.06 15.86
C SER A 94 -12.09 -13.10 15.14
N LYS A 95 -13.36 -12.76 14.89
CA LYS A 95 -14.25 -13.62 14.12
C LYS A 95 -13.76 -13.79 12.69
N ILE A 96 -14.15 -14.88 12.06
CA ILE A 96 -13.73 -15.18 10.67
C ILE A 96 -14.12 -14.06 9.72
N GLU A 97 -15.31 -13.49 9.90
CA GLU A 97 -15.82 -12.38 9.08
C GLU A 97 -14.93 -11.13 9.19
N GLU A 98 -14.47 -10.83 10.41
CA GLU A 98 -13.57 -9.69 10.68
C GLU A 98 -12.18 -9.94 10.08
N GLN A 99 -11.63 -11.16 10.22
CA GLN A 99 -10.36 -11.51 9.57
C GLN A 99 -10.42 -11.38 8.05
N VAL A 100 -11.53 -11.87 7.44
CA VAL A 100 -11.78 -11.73 6.01
C VAL A 100 -11.93 -10.25 5.62
N PHE A 101 -12.59 -9.45 6.43
CA PHE A 101 -12.72 -8.00 6.22
C PHE A 101 -11.34 -7.34 6.21
N HIS A 102 -10.51 -7.54 7.23
CA HIS A 102 -9.16 -6.97 7.30
C HIS A 102 -8.29 -7.42 6.12
N ALA A 103 -8.33 -8.70 5.76
CA ALA A 103 -7.60 -9.22 4.62
C ALA A 103 -8.04 -8.56 3.28
N ARG A 104 -9.36 -8.38 3.11
CA ARG A 104 -9.91 -7.69 1.93
C ARG A 104 -9.51 -6.22 1.88
N CYS A 105 -9.54 -5.51 3.02
CA CYS A 105 -9.10 -4.13 3.12
C CYS A 105 -7.64 -3.97 2.69
N VAL A 106 -6.76 -4.85 3.20
CA VAL A 106 -5.35 -4.83 2.82
C VAL A 106 -5.17 -5.13 1.33
N LYS A 107 -5.87 -6.14 0.79
CA LYS A 107 -5.78 -6.52 -0.63
C LYS A 107 -6.34 -5.48 -1.58
N LYS A 108 -7.39 -4.77 -1.18
CA LYS A 108 -7.96 -3.66 -1.96
C LYS A 108 -7.06 -2.42 -1.94
N HIS A 109 -6.23 -2.29 -0.91
CA HIS A 109 -5.36 -1.11 -0.79
C HIS A 109 -4.23 -1.18 -1.80
N ARG A 110 -4.30 -0.33 -2.83
CA ARG A 110 -3.19 -0.06 -3.75
C ARG A 110 -2.64 1.33 -3.47
N ALA A 111 -1.34 1.45 -3.31
CA ALA A 111 -0.70 2.73 -3.01
C ALA A 111 -0.93 3.77 -4.13
N ASP A 112 -1.06 3.29 -5.36
CA ASP A 112 -1.15 4.09 -6.57
C ASP A 112 -2.59 4.47 -6.95
N PHE A 113 -3.58 3.76 -6.39
CA PHE A 113 -4.99 3.89 -6.77
C PHE A 113 -5.88 4.23 -5.59
N LEU A 114 -6.85 5.09 -5.82
CA LEU A 114 -8.00 5.25 -4.95
C LEU A 114 -9.04 4.22 -5.40
N THR A 115 -9.15 3.13 -4.65
CA THR A 115 -10.07 2.01 -4.96
C THR A 115 -11.46 2.19 -4.37
N ASP A 116 -11.66 3.25 -3.60
CA ASP A 116 -12.94 3.61 -2.98
C ASP A 116 -13.20 5.12 -3.17
N PRO A 117 -13.37 5.58 -4.43
CA PRO A 117 -13.72 6.97 -4.71
C PRO A 117 -15.17 7.22 -4.29
N LEU A 118 -15.52 8.48 -4.02
CA LEU A 118 -16.92 8.86 -3.86
C LEU A 118 -17.65 8.67 -5.19
N ILE A 119 -18.70 7.86 -5.18
CA ILE A 119 -19.55 7.59 -6.36
C ILE A 119 -20.93 8.14 -6.05
N LEU A 120 -21.51 8.86 -7.02
CA LEU A 120 -22.86 9.41 -6.96
C LEU A 120 -23.58 9.19 -8.29
N GLN A 121 -24.92 9.25 -8.25
CA GLN A 121 -25.75 9.15 -9.43
C GLN A 121 -25.90 10.52 -10.12
N PRO A 122 -26.21 10.56 -11.43
CA PRO A 122 -26.47 11.81 -12.16
C PRO A 122 -27.64 12.62 -11.58
N SER A 123 -28.62 11.96 -10.96
CA SER A 123 -29.78 12.56 -10.32
C SER A 123 -29.51 13.17 -8.95
N SER A 124 -28.36 12.87 -8.34
CA SER A 124 -27.95 13.51 -7.08
C SER A 124 -27.70 15.00 -7.29
N THR A 125 -27.93 15.80 -6.24
CA THR A 125 -27.80 17.25 -6.28
C THR A 125 -26.41 17.72 -5.82
N LEU A 126 -26.03 18.93 -6.22
CA LEU A 126 -24.83 19.61 -5.72
C LEU A 126 -24.87 19.79 -4.19
N PHE A 127 -26.05 19.98 -3.63
CA PHE A 127 -26.23 20.09 -2.17
C PHE A 127 -25.83 18.79 -1.45
N GLU A 128 -26.26 17.64 -1.96
CA GLU A 128 -25.88 16.33 -1.41
C GLU A 128 -24.38 16.10 -1.51
N PHE A 129 -23.77 16.44 -2.64
CA PHE A 129 -22.32 16.35 -2.81
C PHE A 129 -21.57 17.23 -1.81
N ASP A 130 -22.00 18.47 -1.59
CA ASP A 130 -21.39 19.38 -0.60
C ASP A 130 -21.50 18.82 0.82
N GLN A 131 -22.64 18.28 1.22
CA GLN A 131 -22.82 17.64 2.53
C GLN A 131 -21.86 16.44 2.75
N ILE A 132 -21.74 15.58 1.74
CA ILE A 132 -20.83 14.43 1.80
C ILE A 132 -19.39 14.90 1.85
N ARG A 133 -19.03 15.91 1.07
CA ARG A 133 -17.69 16.51 1.04
C ARG A 133 -17.28 17.07 2.41
N GLU A 134 -18.16 17.79 3.09
CA GLU A 134 -17.88 18.34 4.42
C GLU A 134 -17.58 17.24 5.46
N ARG A 135 -18.30 16.12 5.38
CA ARG A 135 -18.13 14.98 6.31
C ARG A 135 -16.91 14.12 5.98
N SER A 136 -16.66 13.85 4.70
CA SER A 136 -15.70 12.83 4.24
C SER A 136 -14.40 13.39 3.67
N LYS A 137 -14.28 14.74 3.52
CA LYS A 137 -13.12 15.43 2.92
C LYS A 137 -12.81 15.00 1.47
N HIS A 138 -13.76 14.41 0.76
CA HIS A 138 -13.59 14.12 -0.65
C HIS A 138 -13.56 15.41 -1.46
N THR A 139 -12.64 15.51 -2.43
CA THR A 139 -12.47 16.69 -3.28
C THR A 139 -13.13 16.52 -4.65
N PHE A 140 -13.67 15.36 -4.94
CA PHE A 140 -14.34 15.02 -6.20
C PHE A 140 -15.29 13.85 -6.01
N ALA A 141 -16.22 13.67 -6.94
CA ALA A 141 -17.07 12.49 -7.05
C ALA A 141 -17.05 11.95 -8.48
N CYS A 142 -17.08 10.63 -8.61
CA CYS A 142 -17.31 9.95 -9.88
C CYS A 142 -18.82 9.77 -10.07
N ILE A 143 -19.33 10.18 -11.22
CA ILE A 143 -20.74 10.03 -11.55
C ILE A 143 -20.91 8.78 -12.39
N CYS A 144 -21.63 7.80 -11.83
CA CYS A 144 -21.83 6.49 -12.44
C CYS A 144 -23.33 6.16 -12.56
N GLU A 145 -23.65 5.14 -13.36
CA GLU A 145 -25.03 4.67 -13.51
C GLU A 145 -25.62 4.12 -12.22
N ALA A 146 -24.76 3.52 -11.35
CA ALA A 146 -25.14 3.03 -10.01
C ALA A 146 -24.12 3.47 -8.96
N ASP A 147 -24.54 3.54 -7.69
CA ASP A 147 -23.72 4.00 -6.54
C ASP A 147 -22.70 2.95 -6.08
N CYS A 148 -22.07 2.24 -7.01
CA CYS A 148 -21.10 1.23 -6.68
C CYS A 148 -19.93 1.21 -7.69
N ILE A 149 -18.78 0.82 -7.19
CA ILE A 149 -17.62 0.57 -8.04
C ILE A 149 -17.92 -0.62 -8.96
N GLY A 150 -17.42 -0.59 -10.20
CA GLY A 150 -17.77 -1.56 -11.24
C GLY A 150 -19.00 -1.15 -12.07
N SER A 151 -19.61 0.01 -11.80
CA SER A 151 -20.64 0.59 -12.66
C SER A 151 -20.03 1.50 -13.72
N LYS A 152 -20.79 1.71 -14.81
CA LYS A 152 -20.33 2.52 -15.94
C LYS A 152 -20.14 3.97 -15.53
N LEU A 153 -18.97 4.52 -15.84
CA LEU A 153 -18.63 5.91 -15.58
C LEU A 153 -19.33 6.83 -16.61
N LEU A 154 -20.07 7.83 -16.14
CA LEU A 154 -20.72 8.84 -16.97
C LEU A 154 -19.95 10.15 -16.98
N GLY A 155 -19.33 10.50 -15.86
CA GLY A 155 -18.56 11.73 -15.74
C GLY A 155 -17.88 11.88 -14.38
N LEU A 156 -17.32 13.07 -14.16
CA LEU A 156 -16.61 13.42 -12.94
C LEU A 156 -16.97 14.85 -12.54
N VAL A 157 -17.23 15.06 -11.24
CA VAL A 157 -17.46 16.39 -10.67
C VAL A 157 -16.34 16.70 -9.68
N THR A 158 -15.73 17.87 -9.81
CA THR A 158 -14.71 18.33 -8.85
C THR A 158 -15.22 19.56 -8.11
N ALA A 159 -14.70 19.78 -6.90
CA ALA A 159 -15.07 20.93 -6.10
C ALA A 159 -14.89 22.27 -6.83
N THR A 160 -13.84 22.37 -7.65
CA THR A 160 -13.52 23.58 -8.41
C THR A 160 -14.51 23.88 -9.54
N ASP A 161 -15.14 22.86 -10.12
CA ASP A 161 -16.01 23.02 -11.27
C ASP A 161 -17.34 23.69 -10.90
N HIS A 162 -17.79 23.52 -9.67
CA HIS A 162 -19.08 24.02 -9.20
C HIS A 162 -19.00 25.07 -8.08
N GLU A 163 -17.79 25.43 -7.64
CA GLU A 163 -17.60 26.40 -6.54
C GLU A 163 -18.23 27.76 -6.84
N LEU A 164 -18.28 28.15 -8.12
CA LEU A 164 -18.86 29.38 -8.57
C LEU A 164 -20.38 29.30 -8.83
N LEU A 165 -20.96 28.12 -8.83
CA LEU A 165 -22.40 27.94 -9.05
C LEU A 165 -23.14 28.28 -7.75
N LYS A 166 -24.12 29.19 -7.86
CA LYS A 166 -24.94 29.60 -6.70
C LYS A 166 -26.10 28.67 -6.44
N ASP A 167 -26.62 28.00 -7.46
CA ASP A 167 -27.75 27.10 -7.35
C ASP A 167 -27.27 25.70 -7.00
N ARG A 168 -27.53 25.30 -5.77
CA ARG A 168 -27.14 23.97 -5.22
C ARG A 168 -28.18 22.87 -5.47
N SER A 169 -29.33 23.21 -6.06
CA SER A 169 -30.37 22.25 -6.43
C SER A 169 -30.11 21.58 -7.78
N LEU A 170 -29.10 22.03 -8.52
CA LEU A 170 -28.74 21.44 -9.81
C LEU A 170 -28.32 19.98 -9.66
N GLU A 171 -28.77 19.14 -10.59
CA GLU A 171 -28.35 17.74 -10.69
C GLU A 171 -26.90 17.62 -11.16
N LEU A 172 -26.16 16.68 -10.59
CA LEU A 172 -24.77 16.42 -10.91
C LEU A 172 -24.56 16.06 -12.39
N GLY A 173 -25.55 15.39 -13.00
CA GLY A 173 -25.54 15.06 -14.41
C GLY A 173 -25.44 16.26 -15.36
N SER A 174 -25.96 17.44 -14.95
CA SER A 174 -25.90 18.67 -15.75
C SER A 174 -24.60 19.46 -15.58
N VAL A 175 -23.88 19.22 -14.50
CA VAL A 175 -22.67 19.98 -14.11
C VAL A 175 -21.39 19.17 -14.30
N MET A 176 -21.50 17.84 -14.41
CA MET A 176 -20.35 16.96 -14.54
C MET A 176 -19.56 17.20 -15.81
N THR A 177 -18.26 16.97 -15.75
CA THR A 177 -17.44 16.77 -16.96
C THR A 177 -17.73 15.36 -17.49
N SER A 178 -18.26 15.29 -18.72
CA SER A 178 -18.61 14.03 -19.36
C SER A 178 -17.40 13.12 -19.56
N VAL A 179 -17.62 11.81 -19.54
CA VAL A 179 -16.56 10.81 -19.77
C VAL A 179 -15.84 11.04 -21.12
N CYS A 180 -16.54 11.57 -22.13
CA CYS A 180 -15.95 11.89 -23.45
C CYS A 180 -14.87 13.00 -23.38
N ASP A 181 -14.96 13.89 -22.40
CA ASP A 181 -14.03 15.02 -22.17
C ASP A 181 -12.99 14.70 -21.09
N LEU A 182 -13.10 13.51 -20.46
CA LEU A 182 -12.17 13.05 -19.47
C LEU A 182 -11.03 12.28 -20.12
N VAL A 183 -9.85 12.40 -19.53
CA VAL A 183 -8.75 11.49 -19.81
C VAL A 183 -8.94 10.27 -18.91
N THR A 184 -9.05 9.11 -19.50
CA THR A 184 -9.21 7.83 -18.82
C THR A 184 -8.05 6.90 -19.15
N ALA A 185 -7.81 5.89 -18.34
CA ALA A 185 -6.80 4.87 -18.58
C ALA A 185 -7.36 3.46 -18.34
N GLU A 186 -6.75 2.47 -18.96
CA GLU A 186 -7.09 1.06 -18.76
C GLU A 186 -6.25 0.42 -17.65
N LEU A 187 -6.77 -0.64 -17.04
CA LEU A 187 -6.12 -1.28 -15.89
C LEU A 187 -4.78 -1.97 -16.23
N MET A 188 -4.51 -2.25 -17.48
CA MET A 188 -3.30 -2.95 -17.94
C MET A 188 -2.06 -2.08 -18.05
N GLU A 189 -2.18 -0.77 -17.87
CA GLU A 189 -1.04 0.14 -17.94
C GLU A 189 -0.17 0.06 -16.69
N ASP A 190 1.14 0.16 -16.88
CA ASP A 190 2.09 0.21 -15.78
C ASP A 190 1.94 1.52 -14.99
N SER A 191 2.27 1.48 -13.70
CA SER A 191 2.20 2.62 -12.78
C SER A 191 2.95 3.87 -13.30
N GLU A 192 4.02 3.69 -14.05
CA GLU A 192 4.77 4.79 -14.67
C GLU A 192 4.03 5.43 -15.85
N SER A 193 3.21 4.66 -16.54
CA SER A 193 2.37 5.15 -17.64
C SER A 193 1.28 6.11 -17.12
N PHE A 194 0.67 5.81 -15.98
CA PHE A 194 -0.34 6.69 -15.36
C PHE A 194 0.25 8.03 -14.94
N GLU A 195 1.49 8.04 -14.45
CA GLU A 195 2.19 9.28 -14.07
C GLU A 195 2.41 10.17 -15.31
N LYS A 196 2.87 9.59 -16.40
CA LYS A 196 3.07 10.32 -17.67
C LYS A 196 1.75 10.89 -18.19
N VAL A 197 0.68 10.08 -18.22
CA VAL A 197 -0.64 10.52 -18.66
C VAL A 197 -1.19 11.67 -17.81
N LEU A 198 -1.01 11.61 -16.48
CA LEU A 198 -1.43 12.70 -15.58
C LEU A 198 -0.63 13.98 -15.79
N ILE A 199 0.67 13.88 -16.04
CA ILE A 199 1.52 15.05 -16.31
C ILE A 199 1.18 15.66 -17.66
N GLU A 200 1.04 14.87 -18.71
CA GLU A 200 0.73 15.32 -20.06
C GLU A 200 -0.67 15.93 -20.18
N SER A 201 -1.65 15.28 -19.56
CA SER A 201 -3.05 15.78 -19.58
C SER A 201 -3.25 17.03 -18.73
N LYS A 202 -2.33 17.35 -17.81
CA LYS A 202 -2.48 18.42 -16.80
C LYS A 202 -3.76 18.29 -15.97
N LYS A 203 -4.36 17.10 -15.94
CA LYS A 203 -5.55 16.80 -15.15
C LYS A 203 -5.10 16.20 -13.81
N GLY A 204 -5.75 16.61 -12.72
CA GLY A 204 -5.38 16.13 -11.37
C GLY A 204 -5.95 14.75 -11.02
N LYS A 205 -6.77 14.18 -11.86
CA LYS A 205 -7.51 12.93 -11.62
C LYS A 205 -7.63 12.13 -12.91
N LEU A 206 -7.37 10.83 -12.80
CA LEU A 206 -7.38 9.89 -13.92
C LEU A 206 -8.25 8.70 -13.53
N PRO A 207 -9.50 8.61 -13.99
CA PRO A 207 -10.33 7.42 -13.82
C PRO A 207 -9.74 6.24 -14.59
N ILE A 208 -9.75 5.06 -13.95
CA ILE A 208 -9.34 3.80 -14.56
C ILE A 208 -10.59 2.98 -14.85
N LEU A 209 -10.74 2.62 -16.09
CA LEU A 209 -11.89 1.89 -16.59
C LEU A 209 -11.45 0.48 -17.06
N ASN A 210 -12.41 -0.44 -17.08
CA ASN A 210 -12.25 -1.70 -17.81
C ASN A 210 -12.69 -1.54 -19.27
N ASP A 211 -12.55 -2.61 -20.04
CA ASP A 211 -12.96 -2.68 -21.46
C ASP A 211 -14.46 -2.38 -21.67
N SER A 212 -15.28 -2.54 -20.65
CA SER A 212 -16.71 -2.26 -20.65
C SER A 212 -17.07 -0.81 -20.28
N GLY A 213 -16.08 0.03 -19.95
CA GLY A 213 -16.27 1.40 -19.50
C GLY A 213 -16.71 1.54 -18.04
N GLU A 214 -16.54 0.48 -17.23
CA GLU A 214 -16.88 0.49 -15.82
C GLU A 214 -15.71 1.01 -14.98
N LEU A 215 -16.01 1.79 -13.93
CA LEU A 215 -15.02 2.38 -13.05
C LEU A 215 -14.40 1.33 -12.12
N ILE A 216 -13.08 1.17 -12.18
CA ILE A 216 -12.32 0.28 -11.31
C ILE A 216 -11.65 1.05 -10.18
N ALA A 217 -11.03 2.18 -10.50
CA ALA A 217 -10.27 2.98 -9.55
C ALA A 217 -10.06 4.40 -10.08
N VAL A 218 -9.48 5.27 -9.27
CA VAL A 218 -9.05 6.61 -9.69
C VAL A 218 -7.62 6.85 -9.25
N VAL A 219 -6.77 7.28 -10.17
CA VAL A 219 -5.44 7.81 -9.86
C VAL A 219 -5.52 9.31 -9.65
N THR A 220 -4.90 9.82 -8.60
CA THR A 220 -4.86 11.26 -8.33
C THR A 220 -3.43 11.74 -8.19
N GLY A 221 -3.16 13.01 -8.47
CA GLY A 221 -1.85 13.60 -8.25
C GLY A 221 -1.37 13.52 -6.79
N SER A 222 -2.30 13.46 -5.83
CA SER A 222 -1.99 13.28 -4.41
C SER A 222 -1.57 11.83 -4.07
N THR A 223 -2.13 10.82 -4.74
CA THR A 223 -1.70 9.42 -4.59
C THR A 223 -0.29 9.23 -5.15
N LEU A 224 0.00 9.81 -6.31
CA LEU A 224 1.33 9.76 -6.91
C LEU A 224 2.38 10.54 -6.10
N LYS A 225 2.05 11.72 -5.57
CA LYS A 225 2.95 12.46 -4.67
C LYS A 225 3.30 11.66 -3.41
N LYS A 226 2.35 10.94 -2.84
CA LYS A 226 2.60 10.05 -1.69
C LYS A 226 3.57 8.92 -2.05
N LYS A 227 3.52 8.43 -3.28
CA LYS A 227 4.47 7.44 -3.81
C LYS A 227 5.88 8.02 -3.97
N LEU A 228 6.02 9.28 -4.38
CA LEU A 228 7.31 9.95 -4.50
C LEU A 228 7.96 10.27 -3.15
N ILE A 229 7.15 10.65 -2.15
CA ILE A 229 7.63 10.95 -0.79
C ILE A 229 8.02 9.65 -0.04
N ASN A 230 7.26 8.60 -0.23
CA ASN A 230 7.61 7.24 0.15
C ASN A 230 7.81 6.49 -1.16
N PRO A 231 9.02 6.45 -1.72
CA PRO A 231 9.31 5.57 -2.82
C PRO A 231 9.10 4.18 -2.28
N SER A 232 7.83 3.77 -2.32
CA SER A 232 7.41 2.43 -2.00
C SER A 232 8.26 1.59 -2.87
N PRO A 233 9.18 0.91 -2.29
CA PRO A 233 10.09 0.16 -3.05
C PRO A 233 9.26 -0.86 -3.76
N GLY A 234 9.03 -0.64 -5.03
CA GLY A 234 8.71 -1.57 -6.09
C GLY A 234 8.37 -3.01 -5.76
N VAL A 235 7.57 -3.22 -4.76
CA VAL A 235 6.81 -4.43 -4.64
C VAL A 235 5.38 -4.01 -4.95
N PRO A 236 4.96 -4.15 -6.20
CA PRO A 236 3.56 -4.06 -6.49
C PRO A 236 2.96 -5.25 -5.80
N SER A 237 2.38 -5.09 -4.74
CA SER A 237 1.32 -5.99 -4.38
C SER A 237 1.09 -6.08 -2.91
N VAL A 238 -0.06 -5.73 -2.61
CA VAL A 238 -0.91 -6.20 -1.55
C VAL A 238 -0.74 -7.71 -1.21
N SER A 239 -0.19 -8.52 -2.10
CA SER A 239 0.03 -9.95 -1.87
C SER A 239 1.07 -10.27 -0.79
N TYR A 240 1.89 -9.31 -0.39
CA TYR A 240 2.90 -9.50 0.65
C TYR A 240 2.52 -8.92 2.01
N THR A 241 1.35 -8.31 2.12
CA THR A 241 1.04 -7.48 3.28
C THR A 241 0.31 -8.19 4.39
N HIS A 242 -0.11 -9.43 4.21
CA HIS A 242 -0.75 -10.18 5.27
C HIS A 242 -0.53 -11.69 5.11
N LEU A 243 -0.19 -12.32 6.20
CA LEU A 243 -0.27 -13.75 6.38
C LEU A 243 -1.15 -13.98 7.62
N THR A 244 -2.19 -14.77 7.45
CA THR A 244 -2.85 -15.38 8.60
C THR A 244 -2.08 -16.66 8.90
N LEU A 245 -1.42 -16.72 10.04
CA LEU A 245 -0.87 -17.97 10.52
C LEU A 245 -2.05 -18.83 10.98
N PRO A 246 -2.25 -20.02 10.40
CA PRO A 246 -3.16 -20.98 10.99
C PRO A 246 -2.60 -21.34 12.36
N THR A 247 -3.36 -21.07 13.40
CA THR A 247 -3.04 -21.56 14.72
C THR A 247 -3.20 -23.07 14.65
N ILE A 248 -2.09 -23.81 14.57
CA ILE A 248 -2.10 -25.24 14.85
C ILE A 248 -2.36 -25.32 16.35
N ARG A 249 -3.62 -25.47 16.75
CA ARG A 249 -3.93 -25.99 18.05
C ARG A 249 -3.51 -27.47 18.01
N SER A 250 -2.34 -27.75 18.57
CA SER A 250 -2.09 -29.08 19.04
C SER A 250 -3.10 -29.37 20.16
N VAL A 251 -3.98 -30.29 19.90
CA VAL A 251 -4.84 -30.94 20.91
C VAL A 251 -3.99 -31.73 21.85
#